data_ec9a085e4c43e31d778a8bb9a967ad49
#
_entry.id   ec9a085e4c43e31d778a8bb9a967ad49
#
_cell.length_a   1.000
_cell.length_b   1.000
_cell.length_c   1.000
_cell.angle_alpha   90.00
_cell.angle_beta   90.00
_cell.angle_gamma   90.00
#
_symmetry.space_group_name_H-M   'P 1'
#
loop_
_entity.id
_entity.type
_entity.pdbx_description
1 polymer ?
#
loop_
_entity_poly.entity_id
_entity_poly.type
_entity_poly.pdbx_seq_one_letter_code
_entity_poly.pdbx_strand_id
1 'polypeptide(L)'
;MPTVQLVLVRHAEAADGSLFGDDSQRELTQRGQREAAFLCRTRRMMSVPTPDVVFTSGYERAEQTLERALEGLSLRIVRDINFSPEGSYRKAWEMILDESRRPLKEEDRLKCIWVVGHNPNIERLLSLVSPEVSAVLRPFRKASLAWLKLRDVESHH
;
A
#
# COMPACT_ATOMS: atom_id res chain seq x y z
N MET A 1 -4.30 9.21 -21.41
CA MET A 1 -3.95 9.06 -19.98
C MET A 1 -3.90 7.60 -19.61
N PRO A 2 -2.86 7.14 -18.95
CA PRO A 2 -2.77 5.73 -18.61
C PRO A 2 -3.78 5.37 -17.52
N THR A 3 -4.51 4.30 -17.75
CA THR A 3 -5.25 3.63 -16.69
C THR A 3 -4.26 2.81 -15.86
N VAL A 4 -4.30 2.93 -14.56
CA VAL A 4 -3.47 2.14 -13.66
C VAL A 4 -4.32 1.48 -12.58
N GLN A 5 -3.81 0.41 -12.03
CA GLN A 5 -4.40 -0.23 -10.86
C GLN A 5 -3.62 0.18 -9.63
N LEU A 6 -4.34 0.56 -8.59
CA LEU A 6 -3.76 0.97 -7.31
C LEU A 6 -4.28 0.03 -6.22
N VAL A 7 -3.37 -0.56 -5.47
CA VAL A 7 -3.70 -1.41 -4.32
C VAL A 7 -3.16 -0.74 -3.07
N LEU A 8 -4.05 -0.35 -2.18
CA LEU A 8 -3.72 0.26 -0.90
C LEU A 8 -3.84 -0.78 0.21
N VAL A 9 -2.79 -0.94 1.00
CA VAL A 9 -2.74 -1.90 2.11
C VAL A 9 -2.32 -1.16 3.38
N ARG A 10 -3.09 -1.30 4.45
CA ARG A 10 -2.65 -0.90 5.78
C ARG A 10 -1.86 -2.05 6.40
N HIS A 11 -0.71 -1.74 7.05
CA HIS A 11 0.09 -2.76 7.72
C HIS A 11 -0.73 -3.60 8.71
N ALA A 12 -0.30 -4.83 8.93
CA ALA A 12 -0.91 -5.75 9.88
C ALA A 12 -0.60 -5.37 11.34
N GLU A 13 -1.19 -6.09 12.29
CA GLU A 13 -1.03 -5.79 13.72
C GLU A 13 0.44 -5.82 14.13
N ALA A 14 0.88 -4.72 14.76
CA ALA A 14 2.23 -4.56 15.26
C ALA A 14 2.27 -4.63 16.78
N ALA A 15 3.42 -5.06 17.32
CA ALA A 15 3.67 -5.11 18.73
C ALA A 15 3.65 -3.72 19.37
N ASP A 16 3.43 -3.69 20.67
CA ASP A 16 3.52 -2.48 21.48
C ASP A 16 4.92 -1.87 21.38
N GLY A 17 4.99 -0.53 21.33
CA GLY A 17 6.24 0.22 21.25
C GLY A 17 7.17 0.08 22.46
N SER A 18 6.67 -0.41 23.58
CA SER A 18 7.47 -0.60 24.81
C SER A 18 8.65 -1.56 24.67
N LEU A 19 8.59 -2.47 23.69
CA LEU A 19 9.65 -3.46 23.43
C LEU A 19 10.73 -2.96 22.47
N PHE A 20 10.54 -1.81 21.86
CA PHE A 20 11.40 -1.27 20.80
C PHE A 20 11.79 0.16 21.12
N GLY A 21 13.01 0.56 20.79
CA GLY A 21 13.50 1.91 21.07
C GLY A 21 12.87 2.99 20.20
N ASP A 22 12.43 2.62 18.99
CA ASP A 22 11.89 3.51 17.98
C ASP A 22 10.60 2.92 17.40
N ASP A 23 9.60 3.75 17.17
CA ASP A 23 8.33 3.35 16.56
C ASP A 23 8.54 2.65 15.20
N SER A 24 9.52 3.08 14.43
CA SER A 24 9.85 2.47 13.13
C SER A 24 10.32 1.02 13.22
N GLN A 25 10.78 0.58 14.40
CA GLN A 25 11.32 -0.76 14.65
C GLN A 25 10.27 -1.74 15.16
N ARG A 26 9.06 -1.30 15.44
CA ARG A 26 7.99 -2.18 15.92
C ARG A 26 7.66 -3.25 14.88
N GLU A 27 7.79 -4.50 15.29
CA GLU A 27 7.54 -5.66 14.44
C GLU A 27 6.08 -6.10 14.51
N LEU A 28 5.65 -6.90 13.55
CA LEU A 28 4.34 -7.55 13.60
C LEU A 28 4.26 -8.52 14.78
N THR A 29 3.09 -8.60 15.39
CA THR A 29 2.77 -9.68 16.32
C THR A 29 2.58 -11.00 15.56
N GLN A 30 2.47 -12.13 16.27
CA GLN A 30 2.11 -13.40 15.64
C GLN A 30 0.77 -13.29 14.90
N ARG A 31 -0.21 -12.60 15.49
CA ARG A 31 -1.48 -12.30 14.83
C ARG A 31 -1.27 -11.49 13.56
N GLY A 32 -0.43 -10.46 13.61
CA GLY A 32 -0.09 -9.63 12.44
C GLY A 32 0.55 -10.45 11.32
N GLN A 33 1.43 -11.39 11.67
CA GLN A 33 2.03 -12.31 10.70
C GLN A 33 0.95 -13.17 10.00
N ARG A 34 -0.01 -13.67 10.75
CA ARG A 34 -1.14 -14.45 10.20
C ARG A 34 -2.05 -13.57 9.31
N GLU A 35 -2.31 -12.35 9.74
CA GLU A 35 -3.09 -11.38 8.95
C GLU A 35 -2.42 -11.09 7.60
N ALA A 36 -1.11 -10.86 7.61
CA ALA A 36 -0.35 -10.61 6.39
C ALA A 36 -0.30 -11.85 5.48
N ALA A 37 -0.16 -13.04 6.04
CA ALA A 37 -0.25 -14.29 5.29
C ALA A 37 -1.64 -14.49 4.67
N PHE A 38 -2.69 -14.09 5.38
CA PHE A 38 -4.06 -14.12 4.87
C PHE A 38 -4.23 -13.14 3.69
N LEU A 39 -3.59 -11.98 3.74
CA LEU A 39 -3.55 -11.05 2.59
C LEU A 39 -2.96 -11.72 1.34
N CYS A 40 -1.91 -12.51 1.50
CA CYS A 40 -1.32 -13.26 0.40
C CYS A 40 -2.33 -14.22 -0.23
N ARG A 41 -3.05 -14.97 0.59
CA ARG A 41 -4.10 -15.89 0.11
C ARG A 41 -5.24 -15.15 -0.56
N THR A 42 -5.71 -14.05 0.05
CA THR A 42 -6.77 -13.21 -0.50
C THR A 42 -6.37 -12.64 -1.86
N ARG A 43 -5.14 -12.15 -1.96
CA ARG A 43 -4.61 -11.64 -3.24
C ARG A 43 -4.69 -12.69 -4.34
N ARG A 44 -4.26 -13.90 -4.04
CA ARG A 44 -4.28 -15.01 -5.01
C ARG A 44 -5.70 -15.43 -5.36
N MET A 45 -6.56 -15.59 -4.37
CA MET A 45 -7.96 -15.99 -4.56
C MET A 45 -8.78 -14.99 -5.34
N MET A 46 -8.56 -13.70 -5.09
CA MET A 46 -9.27 -12.60 -5.75
C MET A 46 -8.59 -12.14 -7.04
N SER A 47 -7.48 -12.76 -7.43
CA SER A 47 -6.69 -12.37 -8.59
C SER A 47 -6.29 -10.89 -8.58
N VAL A 48 -5.97 -10.38 -7.40
CA VAL A 48 -5.44 -9.03 -7.26
C VAL A 48 -4.09 -8.97 -7.96
N PRO A 49 -3.86 -7.99 -8.85
CA PRO A 49 -2.65 -7.97 -9.66
C PRO A 49 -1.40 -7.80 -8.81
N THR A 50 -0.32 -8.45 -9.26
CA THR A 50 0.99 -8.28 -8.64
C THR A 50 1.57 -6.90 -8.96
N PRO A 51 2.33 -6.30 -8.05
CA PRO A 51 2.82 -4.95 -8.26
C PRO A 51 3.96 -4.85 -9.27
N ASP A 52 3.95 -3.79 -10.07
CA ASP A 52 5.12 -3.33 -10.82
C ASP A 52 6.05 -2.53 -9.92
N VAL A 53 5.48 -1.87 -8.91
CA VAL A 53 6.21 -1.14 -7.89
C VAL A 53 5.42 -1.17 -6.58
N VAL A 54 6.15 -1.23 -5.47
CA VAL A 54 5.59 -1.10 -4.12
C VAL A 54 6.18 0.14 -3.47
N PHE A 55 5.31 1.05 -3.04
CA PHE A 55 5.69 2.17 -2.19
C PHE A 55 5.43 1.82 -0.73
N THR A 56 6.38 2.10 0.13
CA THR A 56 6.27 1.84 1.57
C THR A 56 7.12 2.81 2.38
N SER A 57 6.92 2.82 3.68
CA SER A 57 7.65 3.71 4.60
C SER A 57 9.06 3.23 4.95
N GLY A 58 9.31 1.93 4.86
CA GLY A 58 10.50 1.31 5.43
C GLY A 58 10.37 0.94 6.91
N TYR A 59 9.25 1.25 7.58
CA TYR A 59 8.99 0.81 8.95
C TYR A 59 8.83 -0.71 8.99
N GLU A 60 9.38 -1.36 10.03
CA GLU A 60 9.40 -2.82 10.12
C GLU A 60 8.02 -3.45 9.93
N ARG A 61 6.98 -2.89 10.56
CA ARG A 61 5.62 -3.42 10.44
C ARG A 61 5.07 -3.38 9.02
N ALA A 62 5.46 -2.39 8.23
CA ALA A 62 5.10 -2.31 6.81
C ALA A 62 5.95 -3.27 5.97
N GLU A 63 7.25 -3.33 6.21
CA GLU A 63 8.16 -4.27 5.54
C GLU A 63 7.71 -5.72 5.73
N GLN A 64 7.41 -6.12 6.95
CA GLN A 64 6.98 -7.47 7.27
C GLN A 64 5.61 -7.79 6.66
N THR A 65 4.71 -6.81 6.60
CA THR A 65 3.41 -6.97 5.93
C THR A 65 3.60 -7.24 4.44
N LEU A 66 4.40 -6.42 3.77
CA LEU A 66 4.63 -6.60 2.33
C LEU A 66 5.37 -7.90 2.00
N GLU A 67 6.34 -8.30 2.82
CA GLU A 67 7.06 -9.56 2.64
C GLU A 67 6.12 -10.76 2.64
N ARG A 68 5.17 -10.79 3.57
CA ARG A 68 4.18 -11.86 3.68
C ARG A 68 3.12 -11.78 2.61
N ALA A 69 2.55 -10.60 2.39
CA ALA A 69 1.47 -10.41 1.42
C ALA A 69 1.91 -10.69 -0.01
N LEU A 70 3.17 -10.43 -0.32
CA LEU A 70 3.76 -10.54 -1.65
C LEU A 70 4.86 -11.60 -1.71
N GLU A 71 4.78 -12.61 -0.84
CA GLU A 71 5.76 -13.68 -0.73
C GLU A 71 5.98 -14.38 -2.09
N GLY A 72 7.25 -14.63 -2.39
CA GLY A 72 7.66 -15.33 -3.60
C GLY A 72 7.79 -14.46 -4.85
N LEU A 73 7.49 -13.17 -4.75
CA LEU A 73 7.58 -12.24 -5.88
C LEU A 73 8.90 -11.47 -5.87
N SER A 74 9.43 -11.21 -7.06
CA SER A 74 10.53 -10.27 -7.23
C SER A 74 9.95 -8.86 -7.33
N LEU A 75 10.30 -7.98 -6.40
CA LEU A 75 9.64 -6.70 -6.23
C LEU A 75 10.62 -5.54 -6.44
N ARG A 76 10.12 -4.48 -7.12
CA ARG A 76 10.72 -3.16 -7.08
C ARG A 76 10.07 -2.41 -5.93
N ILE A 77 10.83 -2.08 -4.90
CA ILE A 77 10.32 -1.42 -3.70
C ILE A 77 10.94 -0.03 -3.59
N VAL A 78 10.09 0.98 -3.41
CA VAL A 78 10.50 2.36 -3.15
C VAL A 78 10.10 2.73 -1.74
N ARG A 79 11.09 2.99 -0.89
CA ARG A 79 10.91 3.40 0.50
C ARG A 79 11.05 4.90 0.61
N ASP A 80 10.06 5.54 1.20
CA ASP A 80 10.07 7.00 1.35
C ASP A 80 9.30 7.42 2.59
N ILE A 81 9.79 8.46 3.27
CA ILE A 81 9.20 9.00 4.50
C ILE A 81 7.76 9.49 4.29
N ASN A 82 7.39 9.88 3.08
CA ASN A 82 6.04 10.34 2.79
C ASN A 82 4.99 9.24 2.93
N PHE A 83 5.39 7.97 2.96
CA PHE A 83 4.52 6.83 3.23
C PHE A 83 4.51 6.41 4.70
N SER A 84 5.26 7.11 5.56
CA SER A 84 5.30 6.88 7.00
C SER A 84 4.10 7.51 7.70
N PRO A 85 3.86 7.16 9.00
CA PRO A 85 2.76 7.80 9.76
C PRO A 85 2.87 9.32 9.86
N GLU A 86 4.10 9.86 9.85
CA GLU A 86 4.38 11.30 9.92
C GLU A 86 4.51 11.94 8.53
N GLY A 87 4.40 11.16 7.47
CA GLY A 87 4.60 11.62 6.10
C GLY A 87 3.43 12.44 5.56
N SER A 88 3.68 13.07 4.42
CA SER A 88 2.65 13.82 3.69
C SER A 88 1.96 12.91 2.67
N TYR A 89 0.68 12.63 2.89
CA TYR A 89 -0.10 11.84 1.93
C TYR A 89 -0.23 12.55 0.58
N ARG A 90 -0.16 13.88 0.56
CA ARG A 90 -0.18 14.65 -0.70
C ARG A 90 1.08 14.44 -1.50
N LYS A 91 2.25 14.46 -0.86
CA LYS A 91 3.53 14.14 -1.50
C LYS A 91 3.59 12.67 -1.93
N ALA A 92 3.06 11.78 -1.10
CA ALA A 92 2.91 10.36 -1.47
C ALA A 92 2.06 10.21 -2.74
N TRP A 93 0.96 10.94 -2.83
CA TRP A 93 0.11 10.93 -4.02
C TRP A 93 0.85 11.44 -5.27
N GLU A 94 1.64 12.51 -5.15
CA GLU A 94 2.48 13.00 -6.25
C GLU A 94 3.45 11.93 -6.75
N MET A 95 4.07 11.17 -5.84
CA MET A 95 4.96 10.06 -6.20
C MET A 95 4.20 8.95 -6.94
N ILE A 96 2.99 8.64 -6.50
CA ILE A 96 2.12 7.65 -7.18
C ILE A 96 1.76 8.14 -8.59
N LEU A 97 1.41 9.41 -8.74
CA LEU A 97 1.10 10.02 -10.04
C LEU A 97 2.30 9.97 -10.99
N ASP A 98 3.47 10.32 -10.50
CA ASP A 98 4.70 10.28 -11.31
C ASP A 98 4.99 8.85 -11.79
N GLU A 99 4.82 7.87 -10.91
CA GLU A 99 4.99 6.46 -11.27
C GLU A 99 3.94 6.00 -12.29
N SER A 100 2.70 6.47 -12.16
CA SER A 100 1.62 6.12 -13.10
C SER A 100 1.90 6.55 -14.53
N ARG A 101 2.71 7.59 -14.70
CA ARG A 101 3.09 8.14 -16.00
C ARG A 101 4.30 7.46 -16.64
N ARG A 102 5.04 6.65 -15.88
CA ARG A 102 6.17 5.90 -16.42
C ARG A 102 5.65 4.72 -17.24
N PRO A 103 6.13 4.56 -18.49
CA PRO A 103 5.65 3.47 -19.33
C PRO A 103 6.09 2.11 -18.80
N LEU A 104 5.24 1.10 -19.01
CA LEU A 104 5.63 -0.30 -18.85
C LEU A 104 6.39 -0.77 -20.07
N LYS A 105 7.30 -1.74 -19.88
CA LYS A 105 7.95 -2.44 -20.99
C LYS A 105 6.96 -3.32 -21.77
N GLU A 106 5.93 -3.81 -21.09
CA GLU A 106 4.84 -4.61 -21.66
C GLU A 106 3.61 -3.70 -21.84
N GLU A 107 3.16 -3.50 -23.09
CA GLU A 107 2.11 -2.53 -23.42
C GLU A 107 0.69 -3.09 -23.30
N ASP A 108 0.54 -4.40 -23.16
CA ASP A 108 -0.74 -5.09 -23.25
C ASP A 108 -1.47 -5.30 -21.91
N ARG A 109 -0.94 -4.75 -20.82
CA ARG A 109 -1.57 -4.86 -19.51
C ARG A 109 -1.52 -3.52 -18.75
N LEU A 110 -2.35 -3.42 -17.73
CA LEU A 110 -2.37 -2.25 -16.86
C LEU A 110 -1.21 -2.30 -15.85
N LYS A 111 -0.58 -1.15 -15.64
CA LYS A 111 0.39 -0.98 -14.57
C LYS A 111 -0.31 -1.13 -13.22
N CYS A 112 0.33 -1.83 -12.30
CA CYS A 112 -0.15 -2.02 -10.94
C CYS A 112 0.82 -1.40 -9.94
N ILE A 113 0.31 -0.51 -9.10
CA ILE A 113 1.05 0.16 -8.04
C ILE A 113 0.46 -0.28 -6.70
N TRP A 114 1.31 -0.78 -5.81
CA TRP A 114 0.94 -1.10 -4.45
C TRP A 114 1.50 -0.06 -3.48
N VAL A 115 0.73 0.25 -2.45
CA VAL A 115 1.17 1.05 -1.31
C VAL A 115 0.90 0.24 -0.06
N VAL A 116 1.94 -0.06 0.70
CA VAL A 116 1.82 -0.68 2.02
C VAL A 116 2.21 0.35 3.05
N GLY A 117 1.24 0.84 3.78
CA GLY A 117 1.43 2.01 4.63
C GLY A 117 0.63 2.01 5.92
N HIS A 118 0.36 3.19 6.41
CA HIS A 118 -0.10 3.48 7.75
C HIS A 118 -1.34 4.39 7.73
N ASN A 119 -2.25 4.20 8.69
CA ASN A 119 -3.26 5.20 8.95
C ASN A 119 -2.66 6.35 9.80
N PRO A 120 -3.16 7.56 9.65
CA PRO A 120 -4.33 7.93 8.84
C PRO A 120 -4.05 8.13 7.34
N ASN A 121 -2.81 8.04 6.89
CA ASN A 121 -2.42 8.41 5.54
C ASN A 121 -3.01 7.49 4.46
N ILE A 122 -3.16 6.19 4.74
CA ILE A 122 -3.83 5.26 3.80
C ILE A 122 -5.30 5.66 3.61
N GLU A 123 -6.01 5.98 4.68
CA GLU A 123 -7.39 6.47 4.57
C GLU A 123 -7.48 7.80 3.82
N ARG A 124 -6.52 8.70 4.04
CA ARG A 124 -6.45 9.98 3.33
C ARG A 124 -6.19 9.79 1.84
N LEU A 125 -5.28 8.90 1.48
CA LEU A 125 -5.05 8.53 0.07
C LEU A 125 -6.32 7.94 -0.56
N LEU A 126 -6.96 7.02 0.13
CA LEU A 126 -8.20 6.40 -0.35
C LEU A 126 -9.30 7.45 -0.54
N SER A 127 -9.44 8.37 0.39
CA SER A 127 -10.42 9.47 0.31
C SER A 127 -10.14 10.41 -0.86
N LEU A 128 -8.87 10.66 -1.15
CA LEU A 128 -8.44 11.49 -2.28
C LEU A 128 -8.77 10.83 -3.62
N VAL A 129 -8.57 9.52 -3.70
CA VAL A 129 -8.74 8.73 -4.93
C VAL A 129 -10.21 8.38 -5.18
N SER A 130 -10.92 7.98 -4.14
CA SER A 130 -12.33 7.57 -4.23
C SER A 130 -13.06 7.88 -2.92
N PRO A 131 -13.66 9.06 -2.81
CA PRO A 131 -14.42 9.42 -1.60
C PRO A 131 -15.54 8.44 -1.27
N GLU A 132 -16.18 7.86 -2.28
CA GLU A 132 -17.29 6.90 -2.11
C GLU A 132 -16.80 5.60 -1.48
N VAL A 133 -15.71 5.03 -1.99
CA VAL A 133 -15.10 3.82 -1.44
C VAL A 133 -14.55 4.08 -0.04
N SER A 134 -13.93 5.24 0.17
CA SER A 134 -13.45 5.65 1.48
C SER A 134 -14.55 5.68 2.53
N ALA A 135 -15.72 6.23 2.18
CA ALA A 135 -16.87 6.30 3.09
C ALA A 135 -17.38 4.91 3.51
N VAL A 136 -17.32 3.94 2.60
CA VAL A 136 -17.74 2.55 2.87
C VAL A 136 -16.71 1.80 3.71
N LEU A 137 -15.41 2.03 3.47
CA LEU A 137 -14.30 1.28 4.08
C LEU A 137 -13.77 1.91 5.37
N ARG A 138 -14.39 2.96 5.89
CA ARG A 138 -13.97 3.55 7.17
C ARG A 138 -14.57 2.80 8.36
N PRO A 139 -13.74 2.49 9.39
CA PRO A 139 -12.28 2.65 9.42
C PRO A 139 -11.58 1.60 8.57
N PHE A 140 -10.54 2.00 7.86
CA PHE A 140 -9.70 1.08 7.09
C PHE A 140 -8.82 0.29 8.06
N ARG A 141 -9.14 -0.96 8.26
CA ARG A 141 -8.55 -1.80 9.30
C ARG A 141 -7.14 -2.27 8.94
N LYS A 142 -6.38 -2.68 9.96
CA LYS A 142 -5.08 -3.33 9.78
C LYS A 142 -5.22 -4.55 8.87
N ALA A 143 -4.20 -4.77 8.03
CA ALA A 143 -4.19 -5.84 7.04
C ALA A 143 -5.41 -5.82 6.10
N SER A 144 -5.97 -4.65 5.85
CA SER A 144 -7.01 -4.44 4.84
C SER A 144 -6.39 -4.01 3.52
N LEU A 145 -7.07 -4.37 2.44
CA LEU A 145 -6.65 -4.12 1.07
C LEU A 145 -7.79 -3.44 0.30
N ALA A 146 -7.48 -2.35 -0.37
CA ALA A 146 -8.38 -1.72 -1.34
C ALA A 146 -7.74 -1.78 -2.73
N TRP A 147 -8.45 -2.36 -3.69
CA TRP A 147 -8.01 -2.48 -5.08
C TRP A 147 -8.86 -1.59 -5.95
N LEU A 148 -8.21 -0.61 -6.57
CA LEU A 148 -8.85 0.44 -7.36
C LEU A 148 -8.28 0.48 -8.76
N LYS A 149 -9.14 0.79 -9.73
CA LYS A 149 -8.74 1.05 -11.10
C LYS A 149 -8.87 2.54 -11.35
N LEU A 150 -7.76 3.20 -11.58
CA LEU A 150 -7.71 4.63 -11.80
C LEU A 150 -7.68 4.91 -13.31
N ARG A 151 -8.68 5.66 -13.78
CA ARG A 151 -8.73 6.14 -15.15
C ARG A 151 -8.42 7.63 -15.16
N ASP A 152 -7.70 8.07 -16.17
CA ASP A 152 -7.41 9.48 -16.39
C ASP A 152 -6.83 10.16 -15.14
N VAL A 153 -5.70 9.63 -14.69
CA VAL A 153 -5.04 10.11 -13.48
C VAL A 153 -4.47 11.50 -13.75
N GLU A 154 -5.28 12.52 -13.53
CA GLU A 154 -4.84 13.91 -13.55
C GLU A 154 -4.41 14.35 -12.14
N SER A 155 -3.48 15.33 -12.11
CA SER A 155 -3.11 15.96 -10.86
C SER A 155 -4.30 16.76 -10.34
N HIS A 156 -4.95 16.27 -9.33
CA HIS A 156 -5.91 17.07 -8.57
C HIS A 156 -5.12 18.06 -7.71
N HIS A 157 -5.19 19.33 -8.06
CA HIS A 157 -4.63 20.43 -7.29
C HIS A 157 -5.54 20.78 -6.11
#